data_a2cc6e230f9536b19f879764ae5096c0
#
_entry.id   a2cc6e230f9536b19f879764ae5096c0
#
_cell.length_a   1.000
_cell.length_b   1.000
_cell.length_c   1.000
_cell.angle_alpha   90.00
_cell.angle_beta   90.00
_cell.angle_gamma   90.00
#
_symmetry.space_group_name_H-M   'P 1'
#
loop_
_entity.id
_entity.type
_entity.pdbx_description
1 polymer ?
#
loop_
_entity_poly.entity_id
_entity_poly.type
_entity_poly.pdbx_seq_one_letter_code
_entity_poly.pdbx_strand_id
1 'polypeptide(L)'
;MRDVFPHIENHNSDIYIADYTEYSKTHDTSVSGVKILANKPGELEVFHLKNKKGISIDAVNFEENQSVLKDEQGKVVKQCECMCASSGAKNKGWLFLLELKYCLDKNIASNAGNALRQLEKTFLFLRDEKKIINRQCHRVYWIISIPDHSSKAPFDAFVLDQDKKLKYKQDLDVIIFGENEVEVLNEGYLRVTL
;
A
#
# COMPACT_ATOMS: atom_id res chain seq x y z
N MET A 1 -9.34 -5.89 -12.28
CA MET A 1 -9.02 -4.60 -11.63
C MET A 1 -9.51 -3.43 -12.46
N ARG A 2 -9.15 -3.34 -13.75
CA ARG A 2 -9.55 -2.23 -14.66
C ARG A 2 -11.06 -2.10 -14.88
N ASP A 3 -11.80 -3.18 -14.77
CA ASP A 3 -13.27 -3.16 -14.90
C ASP A 3 -13.99 -2.65 -13.64
N VAL A 4 -13.26 -2.44 -12.54
CA VAL A 4 -13.82 -2.05 -11.25
C VAL A 4 -13.44 -0.63 -10.86
N PHE A 5 -12.17 -0.27 -11.00
CA PHE A 5 -11.66 1.05 -10.63
C PHE A 5 -11.67 1.99 -11.84
N PRO A 6 -12.36 3.14 -11.76
CA PRO A 6 -12.41 4.12 -12.84
C PRO A 6 -11.06 4.85 -13.07
N HIS A 7 -10.27 5.00 -12.00
CA HIS A 7 -8.98 5.68 -12.05
C HIS A 7 -7.85 4.73 -11.70
N ILE A 8 -7.10 4.30 -12.71
CA ILE A 8 -5.91 3.45 -12.58
C ILE A 8 -4.78 4.10 -13.37
N GLU A 9 -3.66 4.29 -12.70
CA GLU A 9 -2.42 4.71 -13.34
C GLU A 9 -1.58 3.49 -13.70
N ASN A 10 -0.89 3.56 -14.86
CA ASN A 10 0.04 2.51 -15.26
C ASN A 10 1.46 3.07 -15.28
N HIS A 11 2.36 2.38 -14.59
CA HIS A 11 3.76 2.75 -14.45
C HIS A 11 4.66 1.60 -14.88
N ASN A 12 5.83 1.93 -15.43
CA ASN A 12 6.90 0.97 -15.77
C ASN A 12 8.26 1.38 -15.21
N SER A 13 8.30 2.37 -14.33
CA SER A 13 9.47 2.89 -13.64
C SER A 13 9.27 2.83 -12.12
N ASP A 14 10.19 3.36 -11.37
CA ASP A 14 10.04 3.58 -9.92
C ASP A 14 8.76 4.39 -9.63
N ILE A 15 8.15 4.10 -8.49
CA ILE A 15 6.93 4.79 -7.99
C ILE A 15 7.24 5.32 -6.60
N TYR A 16 6.86 6.56 -6.35
CA TYR A 16 6.92 7.23 -5.05
C TYR A 16 5.51 7.54 -4.58
N ILE A 17 5.16 7.14 -3.35
CA ILE A 17 3.82 7.35 -2.81
C ILE A 17 3.94 8.22 -1.56
N ALA A 18 3.23 9.35 -1.56
CA ALA A 18 3.22 10.35 -0.51
C ALA A 18 1.79 10.70 -0.09
N ASP A 19 1.58 11.00 1.19
CA ASP A 19 0.34 11.61 1.68
C ASP A 19 0.59 13.06 2.07
N TYR A 20 0.01 13.97 1.31
CA TYR A 20 0.13 15.44 1.50
C TYR A 20 -0.92 15.99 2.47
N THR A 21 -1.77 15.17 3.08
CA THR A 21 -2.88 15.64 3.92
C THR A 21 -2.44 16.56 5.06
N GLU A 22 -1.39 16.19 5.79
CA GLU A 22 -0.88 17.04 6.89
C GLU A 22 0.02 18.16 6.37
N TYR A 23 0.81 17.90 5.34
CA TYR A 23 1.69 18.91 4.73
C TYR A 23 0.90 20.10 4.19
N SER A 24 -0.21 19.85 3.50
CA SER A 24 -1.06 20.90 2.90
C SER A 24 -1.76 21.79 3.94
N LYS A 25 -1.89 21.35 5.19
CA LYS A 25 -2.46 22.18 6.28
C LYS A 25 -1.50 23.28 6.77
N THR A 26 -0.20 23.10 6.57
CA THR A 26 0.85 23.97 7.11
C THR A 26 1.65 24.70 6.05
N HIS A 27 1.48 24.33 4.79
CA HIS A 27 2.18 24.90 3.64
C HIS A 27 1.19 25.39 2.59
N ASP A 28 1.51 26.51 1.95
CA ASP A 28 0.71 27.04 0.83
C ASP A 28 0.96 26.19 -0.42
N THR A 29 0.17 25.15 -0.59
CA THR A 29 0.25 24.22 -1.71
C THR A 29 -1.15 23.80 -2.17
N SER A 30 -1.32 23.62 -3.48
CA SER A 30 -2.53 23.04 -4.06
C SER A 30 -2.55 21.50 -4.01
N VAL A 31 -1.42 20.87 -3.63
CA VAL A 31 -1.31 19.42 -3.55
C VAL A 31 -1.80 18.96 -2.18
N SER A 32 -2.75 18.04 -2.15
CA SER A 32 -3.26 17.44 -0.92
C SER A 32 -3.60 15.96 -1.13
N GLY A 33 -3.79 15.23 -0.04
CA GLY A 33 -4.11 13.82 -0.06
C GLY A 33 -3.00 12.93 -0.60
N VAL A 34 -3.34 11.69 -0.90
CA VAL A 34 -2.38 10.70 -1.40
C VAL A 34 -2.03 10.98 -2.86
N LYS A 35 -0.73 10.88 -3.18
CA LYS A 35 -0.22 11.01 -4.55
C LYS A 35 0.68 9.83 -4.90
N ILE A 36 0.50 9.33 -6.12
CA ILE A 36 1.35 8.32 -6.74
C ILE A 36 2.19 9.06 -7.79
N LEU A 37 3.52 9.05 -7.62
CA LEU A 37 4.42 9.93 -8.35
C LEU A 37 5.50 9.12 -9.07
N ALA A 38 5.89 9.56 -10.27
CA ALA A 38 7.01 9.00 -11.02
C ALA A 38 8.39 9.51 -10.55
N ASN A 39 8.42 10.63 -9.82
CA ASN A 39 9.65 11.21 -9.30
C ASN A 39 9.52 11.46 -7.79
N LYS A 40 10.62 11.28 -7.05
CA LYS A 40 10.64 11.58 -5.61
C LYS A 40 10.42 13.08 -5.40
N PRO A 41 9.40 13.48 -4.63
CA PRO A 41 9.25 14.88 -4.23
C PRO A 41 10.39 15.29 -3.29
N GLY A 42 10.73 16.59 -3.28
CA GLY A 42 11.82 17.10 -2.44
C GLY A 42 11.36 17.48 -1.03
N GLU A 43 10.07 17.72 -0.87
CA GLU A 43 9.48 18.32 0.34
C GLU A 43 8.99 17.29 1.37
N LEU A 44 8.81 16.02 0.97
CA LEU A 44 8.31 14.95 1.84
C LEU A 44 9.15 13.69 1.73
N GLU A 45 9.29 12.98 2.85
CA GLU A 45 9.69 11.58 2.81
C GLU A 45 8.53 10.71 2.33
N VAL A 46 8.84 9.63 1.61
CA VAL A 46 7.86 8.87 0.83
C VAL A 46 8.07 7.37 0.96
N PHE A 47 7.04 6.60 0.64
CA PHE A 47 7.23 5.20 0.29
C PHE A 47 7.80 5.09 -1.13
N HIS A 48 8.76 4.20 -1.33
CA HIS A 48 9.44 3.99 -2.62
C HIS A 48 9.29 2.54 -3.10
N LEU A 49 8.64 2.35 -4.23
CA LEU A 49 8.62 1.09 -4.96
C LEU A 49 9.65 1.14 -6.07
N LYS A 50 10.77 0.45 -5.89
CA LYS A 50 11.83 0.32 -6.89
C LYS A 50 11.43 -0.65 -7.99
N ASN A 51 11.40 -0.18 -9.24
CA ASN A 51 11.05 -0.98 -10.41
C ASN A 51 12.13 -0.91 -11.49
N LYS A 52 13.34 -1.27 -11.16
CA LYS A 52 14.50 -1.26 -12.09
C LYS A 52 14.33 -2.17 -13.30
N LYS A 53 13.38 -3.09 -13.28
CA LYS A 53 13.14 -4.05 -14.37
C LYS A 53 12.07 -3.62 -15.35
N GLY A 54 11.43 -2.46 -15.13
CA GLY A 54 10.40 -1.94 -16.02
C GLY A 54 9.14 -2.81 -16.08
N ILE A 55 8.84 -3.53 -14.99
CA ILE A 55 7.60 -4.31 -14.89
C ILE A 55 6.42 -3.34 -14.96
N SER A 56 5.42 -3.67 -15.78
CA SER A 56 4.18 -2.88 -15.84
C SER A 56 3.40 -3.03 -14.55
N ILE A 57 3.01 -1.90 -13.93
CA ILE A 57 2.34 -1.81 -12.64
C ILE A 57 1.07 -1.01 -12.79
N ASP A 58 -0.06 -1.60 -12.41
CA ASP A 58 -1.32 -0.88 -12.25
C ASP A 58 -1.39 -0.36 -10.79
N ALA A 59 -1.56 0.95 -10.64
CA ALA A 59 -1.63 1.64 -9.36
C ALA A 59 -3.00 2.30 -9.18
N VAL A 60 -3.61 2.13 -8.01
CA VAL A 60 -4.93 2.64 -7.64
C VAL A 60 -4.81 3.49 -6.39
N ASN A 61 -5.04 4.78 -6.51
CA ASN A 61 -5.24 5.67 -5.38
C ASN A 61 -6.69 5.54 -4.89
N PHE A 62 -6.88 5.17 -3.63
CA PHE A 62 -8.23 4.94 -3.11
C PHE A 62 -9.00 6.23 -2.83
N GLU A 63 -8.35 7.36 -2.60
CA GLU A 63 -9.03 8.65 -2.51
C GLU A 63 -9.73 9.03 -3.83
N GLU A 64 -9.12 8.71 -4.97
CA GLU A 64 -9.69 8.98 -6.29
C GLU A 64 -10.74 7.95 -6.71
N ASN A 65 -10.82 6.83 -6.01
CA ASN A 65 -11.68 5.70 -6.32
C ASN A 65 -12.75 5.43 -5.23
N GLN A 66 -13.11 6.42 -4.42
CA GLN A 66 -14.06 6.27 -3.30
C GLN A 66 -15.44 5.74 -3.71
N SER A 67 -15.87 5.96 -4.95
CA SER A 67 -17.14 5.44 -5.47
C SER A 67 -17.21 3.91 -5.45
N VAL A 68 -16.06 3.24 -5.61
CA VAL A 68 -15.93 1.78 -5.59
C VAL A 68 -15.90 1.25 -4.16
N LEU A 69 -15.39 2.05 -3.22
CA LEU A 69 -15.12 1.67 -1.84
C LEU A 69 -16.31 1.97 -0.90
N LYS A 70 -17.52 1.79 -1.40
CA LYS A 70 -18.74 1.93 -0.63
C LYS A 70 -19.33 0.57 -0.26
N ASP A 71 -19.80 0.45 0.98
CA ASP A 71 -20.57 -0.69 1.45
C ASP A 71 -21.99 -0.70 0.85
N GLU A 72 -22.78 -1.69 1.21
CA GLU A 72 -24.18 -1.83 0.75
C GLU A 72 -25.07 -0.67 1.16
N GLN A 73 -24.72 0.08 2.22
CA GLN A 73 -25.43 1.28 2.69
C GLN A 73 -24.92 2.55 1.97
N GLY A 74 -23.97 2.46 1.05
CA GLY A 74 -23.39 3.60 0.32
C GLY A 74 -22.37 4.40 1.14
N LYS A 75 -21.96 3.91 2.32
CA LYS A 75 -20.95 4.54 3.17
C LYS A 75 -19.56 4.14 2.70
N VAL A 76 -18.65 5.11 2.59
CA VAL A 76 -17.25 4.83 2.26
C VAL A 76 -16.61 4.00 3.38
N VAL A 77 -16.09 2.83 3.02
CA VAL A 77 -15.35 1.95 3.94
C VAL A 77 -14.01 2.62 4.24
N LYS A 78 -13.60 2.59 5.52
CA LYS A 78 -12.27 3.06 5.89
C LYS A 78 -11.22 2.14 5.26
N GLN A 79 -10.47 2.68 4.31
CA GLN A 79 -9.46 1.99 3.51
C GLN A 79 -8.04 2.44 3.83
N CYS A 80 -7.06 1.66 3.38
CA CYS A 80 -5.66 2.09 3.27
C CYS A 80 -5.48 3.06 2.09
N GLU A 81 -4.28 3.57 1.87
CA GLU A 81 -4.03 4.67 0.94
C GLU A 81 -4.14 4.23 -0.52
N CYS A 82 -3.51 3.11 -0.87
CA CYS A 82 -3.49 2.67 -2.26
C CYS A 82 -3.30 1.16 -2.42
N MET A 83 -3.48 0.70 -3.64
CA MET A 83 -3.18 -0.64 -4.10
C MET A 83 -2.32 -0.58 -5.36
N CYS A 84 -1.27 -1.40 -5.43
CA CYS A 84 -0.52 -1.61 -6.66
C CYS A 84 -0.45 -3.11 -6.98
N ALA A 85 -0.44 -3.43 -8.28
CA ALA A 85 -0.33 -4.80 -8.74
C ALA A 85 0.51 -4.89 -10.00
N SER A 86 1.23 -6.02 -10.18
CA SER A 86 1.87 -6.32 -11.45
C SER A 86 0.82 -6.51 -12.54
N SER A 87 0.97 -5.81 -13.66
CA SER A 87 0.06 -5.88 -14.80
C SER A 87 0.54 -6.93 -15.79
N GLY A 88 -0.38 -7.79 -16.27
CA GLY A 88 -0.06 -8.75 -17.32
C GLY A 88 0.74 -9.98 -16.91
N ALA A 89 0.84 -10.29 -15.63
CA ALA A 89 1.50 -11.50 -15.15
C ALA A 89 0.86 -12.76 -15.75
N LYS A 90 1.65 -13.61 -16.40
CA LYS A 90 1.19 -14.89 -16.99
C LYS A 90 0.80 -15.93 -15.94
N ASN A 91 1.39 -15.82 -14.75
CA ASN A 91 1.14 -16.66 -13.59
C ASN A 91 0.66 -15.78 -12.42
N LYS A 92 0.77 -16.29 -11.20
CA LYS A 92 0.42 -15.58 -9.98
C LYS A 92 1.25 -14.28 -9.86
N GLY A 93 0.61 -13.13 -10.11
CA GLY A 93 1.20 -11.81 -9.95
C GLY A 93 1.28 -11.37 -8.49
N TRP A 94 2.05 -10.32 -8.20
CA TRP A 94 1.99 -9.67 -6.89
C TRP A 94 0.94 -8.56 -6.90
N LEU A 95 0.36 -8.35 -5.72
CA LEU A 95 -0.50 -7.23 -5.39
C LEU A 95 -0.13 -6.77 -3.99
N PHE A 96 0.03 -5.47 -3.77
CA PHE A 96 0.14 -4.95 -2.42
C PHE A 96 -0.92 -3.91 -2.09
N LEU A 97 -1.26 -3.85 -0.81
CA LEU A 97 -1.98 -2.76 -0.18
C LEU A 97 -0.97 -1.98 0.66
N LEU A 98 -1.00 -0.65 0.56
CA LEU A 98 -0.11 0.25 1.30
C LEU A 98 -0.91 1.16 2.23
N GLU A 99 -0.44 1.27 3.45
CA GLU A 99 -0.85 2.29 4.40
C GLU A 99 0.34 3.14 4.80
N LEU A 100 0.23 4.46 4.62
CA LEU A 100 1.21 5.45 5.02
C LEU A 100 0.85 6.05 6.37
N LYS A 101 1.84 6.29 7.22
CA LYS A 101 1.69 7.05 8.45
C LYS A 101 2.85 8.02 8.63
N TYR A 102 2.52 9.30 8.83
CA TYR A 102 3.44 10.31 9.28
C TYR A 102 3.14 10.59 10.75
N CYS A 103 4.13 10.44 11.62
CA CYS A 103 3.89 10.54 13.06
C CYS A 103 5.15 10.86 13.85
N LEU A 104 4.96 11.34 15.08
CA LEU A 104 6.06 11.48 16.03
C LEU A 104 6.59 10.11 16.45
N ASP A 105 7.86 10.05 16.79
CA ASP A 105 8.58 8.82 17.20
C ASP A 105 7.83 7.97 18.24
N LYS A 106 7.32 8.60 19.29
CA LYS A 106 6.55 7.97 20.37
C LYS A 106 5.26 7.29 19.90
N ASN A 107 4.78 7.60 18.70
CA ASN A 107 3.52 7.12 18.15
C ASN A 107 3.69 6.02 17.09
N ILE A 108 4.92 5.61 16.77
CA ILE A 108 5.20 4.62 15.72
C ILE A 108 4.40 3.33 15.95
N ALA A 109 4.50 2.72 17.13
CA ALA A 109 3.83 1.44 17.41
C ALA A 109 2.30 1.53 17.30
N SER A 110 1.69 2.60 17.82
CA SER A 110 0.24 2.79 17.75
C SER A 110 -0.23 3.06 16.31
N ASN A 111 0.53 3.83 15.52
CA ASN A 111 0.22 4.11 14.12
C ASN A 111 0.40 2.87 13.24
N ALA A 112 1.46 2.09 13.46
CA ALA A 112 1.65 0.82 12.77
C ALA A 112 0.49 -0.17 13.06
N GLY A 113 0.02 -0.25 14.32
CA GLY A 113 -1.15 -1.05 14.68
C GLY A 113 -2.45 -0.55 14.03
N ASN A 114 -2.61 0.76 13.86
CA ASN A 114 -3.74 1.35 13.13
C ASN A 114 -3.67 1.03 11.63
N ALA A 115 -2.47 1.16 11.05
CA ALA A 115 -2.20 0.83 9.66
C ALA A 115 -2.56 -0.63 9.35
N LEU A 116 -2.13 -1.57 10.19
CA LEU A 116 -2.46 -2.98 10.04
C LEU A 116 -3.98 -3.22 10.00
N ARG A 117 -4.74 -2.58 10.90
CA ARG A 117 -6.20 -2.70 10.91
C ARG A 117 -6.87 -2.11 9.66
N GLN A 118 -6.32 -1.04 9.09
CA GLN A 118 -6.83 -0.47 7.85
C GLN A 118 -6.56 -1.40 6.66
N LEU A 119 -5.35 -1.94 6.57
CA LEU A 119 -4.96 -2.92 5.55
C LEU A 119 -5.86 -4.17 5.60
N GLU A 120 -6.10 -4.72 6.80
CA GLU A 120 -6.97 -5.88 6.99
C GLU A 120 -8.40 -5.61 6.51
N LYS A 121 -8.99 -4.48 6.94
CA LYS A 121 -10.35 -4.11 6.52
C LYS A 121 -10.46 -3.92 5.02
N THR A 122 -9.50 -3.20 4.41
CA THR A 122 -9.46 -3.01 2.96
C THR A 122 -9.33 -4.33 2.22
N PHE A 123 -8.43 -5.20 2.68
CA PHE A 123 -8.22 -6.52 2.07
C PHE A 123 -9.49 -7.36 2.10
N LEU A 124 -10.15 -7.48 3.26
CA LEU A 124 -11.38 -8.25 3.41
C LEU A 124 -12.48 -7.71 2.49
N PHE A 125 -12.65 -6.40 2.44
CA PHE A 125 -13.62 -5.76 1.56
C PHE A 125 -13.34 -6.04 0.07
N LEU A 126 -12.09 -5.86 -0.37
CA LEU A 126 -11.70 -6.10 -1.77
C LEU A 126 -11.78 -7.59 -2.16
N ARG A 127 -11.50 -8.49 -1.23
CA ARG A 127 -11.56 -9.93 -1.44
C ARG A 127 -13.01 -10.44 -1.44
N ASP A 128 -13.77 -10.09 -0.40
CA ASP A 128 -15.04 -10.74 -0.09
C ASP A 128 -16.24 -10.05 -0.75
N GLU A 129 -16.24 -8.72 -0.83
CA GLU A 129 -17.33 -7.96 -1.44
C GLU A 129 -17.06 -7.63 -2.91
N LYS A 130 -15.89 -7.09 -3.23
CA LYS A 130 -15.57 -6.66 -4.60
C LYS A 130 -14.97 -7.76 -5.48
N LYS A 131 -14.53 -8.90 -4.90
CA LYS A 131 -13.93 -10.04 -5.61
C LYS A 131 -12.69 -9.68 -6.46
N ILE A 132 -12.00 -8.59 -6.11
CA ILE A 132 -10.83 -8.09 -6.83
C ILE A 132 -9.59 -8.92 -6.47
N ILE A 133 -9.43 -9.24 -5.19
CA ILE A 133 -8.28 -10.02 -4.71
C ILE A 133 -8.60 -11.51 -4.81
N ASN A 134 -7.86 -12.20 -5.67
CA ASN A 134 -7.94 -13.65 -5.82
C ASN A 134 -6.59 -14.28 -5.46
N ARG A 135 -6.54 -15.14 -4.45
CA ARG A 135 -5.32 -15.81 -3.98
C ARG A 135 -4.69 -16.76 -5.03
N GLN A 136 -5.44 -17.24 -5.98
CA GLN A 136 -4.92 -18.05 -7.08
C GLN A 136 -4.14 -17.19 -8.08
N CYS A 137 -4.58 -15.94 -8.27
CA CYS A 137 -4.01 -15.00 -9.23
C CYS A 137 -2.99 -14.04 -8.58
N HIS A 138 -3.09 -13.79 -7.26
CA HIS A 138 -2.28 -12.78 -6.59
C HIS A 138 -1.52 -13.34 -5.38
N ARG A 139 -0.23 -12.98 -5.30
CA ARG A 139 0.55 -13.00 -4.06
C ARG A 139 0.36 -11.66 -3.38
N VAL A 140 -0.30 -11.67 -2.23
CA VAL A 140 -0.73 -10.44 -1.56
C VAL A 140 0.28 -10.00 -0.51
N TYR A 141 0.64 -8.73 -0.56
CA TYR A 141 1.49 -8.06 0.43
C TYR A 141 0.70 -6.94 1.10
N TRP A 142 0.88 -6.80 2.42
CA TRP A 142 0.47 -5.63 3.17
C TRP A 142 1.71 -4.86 3.56
N ILE A 143 1.75 -3.58 3.23
CA ILE A 143 2.90 -2.73 3.50
C ILE A 143 2.48 -1.62 4.45
N ILE A 144 3.16 -1.56 5.58
CA ILE A 144 3.06 -0.48 6.56
C ILE A 144 4.29 0.39 6.34
N SER A 145 4.09 1.66 5.97
CA SER A 145 5.17 2.60 5.76
C SER A 145 5.06 3.80 6.71
N ILE A 146 6.18 4.17 7.32
CA ILE A 146 6.31 5.36 8.17
C ILE A 146 7.52 6.15 7.66
N PRO A 147 7.35 6.94 6.58
CA PRO A 147 8.48 7.51 5.84
C PRO A 147 9.42 8.38 6.68
N ASP A 148 8.89 9.15 7.65
CA ASP A 148 9.67 10.02 8.54
C ASP A 148 10.64 9.26 9.47
N HIS A 149 10.51 7.94 9.55
CA HIS A 149 11.27 7.10 10.49
C HIS A 149 12.01 5.95 9.80
N SER A 150 12.57 6.16 8.62
CA SER A 150 13.23 5.11 7.83
C SER A 150 14.34 4.36 8.58
N SER A 151 15.05 5.01 9.48
CA SER A 151 16.07 4.36 10.33
C SER A 151 15.52 3.36 11.36
N LYS A 152 14.20 3.31 11.54
CA LYS A 152 13.52 2.41 12.49
C LYS A 152 12.79 1.26 11.80
N ALA A 153 12.86 1.16 10.48
CA ALA A 153 12.39 -0.03 9.77
C ALA A 153 13.24 -1.26 10.18
N PRO A 154 12.69 -2.44 10.20
CA PRO A 154 11.31 -2.80 9.84
C PRO A 154 10.30 -2.48 10.96
N PHE A 155 9.22 -1.77 10.59
CA PHE A 155 8.19 -1.34 11.56
C PHE A 155 7.38 -2.51 12.14
N ASP A 156 7.41 -3.65 11.52
CA ASP A 156 6.77 -4.86 11.97
C ASP A 156 7.27 -5.34 13.36
N ALA A 157 8.51 -5.00 13.72
CA ALA A 157 9.05 -5.29 15.04
C ALA A 157 8.26 -4.61 16.19
N PHE A 158 7.54 -3.52 15.88
CA PHE A 158 6.71 -2.80 16.84
C PHE A 158 5.24 -3.23 16.83
N VAL A 159 4.81 -3.98 15.82
CA VAL A 159 3.39 -4.27 15.55
C VAL A 159 3.07 -5.74 15.76
N LEU A 160 3.94 -6.62 15.28
CA LEU A 160 3.69 -8.05 15.19
C LEU A 160 4.86 -8.84 15.72
N ASP A 161 4.56 -9.78 16.62
CA ASP A 161 5.46 -10.90 16.86
C ASP A 161 5.40 -11.90 15.68
N GLN A 162 6.35 -12.83 15.65
CA GLN A 162 6.44 -13.82 14.57
C GLN A 162 5.19 -14.71 14.48
N ASP A 163 4.60 -15.04 15.63
CA ASP A 163 3.40 -15.88 15.69
C ASP A 163 2.20 -15.19 15.02
N LYS A 164 2.03 -13.89 15.24
CA LYS A 164 0.99 -13.10 14.56
C LYS A 164 1.21 -13.02 13.04
N LYS A 165 2.45 -12.80 12.59
CA LYS A 165 2.76 -12.83 11.16
C LYS A 165 2.44 -14.18 10.53
N LEU A 166 2.83 -15.25 11.19
CA LEU A 166 2.54 -16.60 10.74
C LEU A 166 1.03 -16.85 10.66
N LYS A 167 0.27 -16.39 11.65
CA LYS A 167 -1.19 -16.48 11.64
C LYS A 167 -1.81 -15.74 10.45
N TYR A 168 -1.42 -14.49 10.18
CA TYR A 168 -1.90 -13.78 8.99
C TYR A 168 -1.55 -14.51 7.68
N LYS A 169 -0.35 -15.10 7.62
CA LYS A 169 0.05 -15.93 6.46
C LYS A 169 -0.81 -17.17 6.31
N GLN A 170 -1.11 -17.88 7.40
CA GLN A 170 -1.94 -19.09 7.38
C GLN A 170 -3.41 -18.79 7.08
N ASP A 171 -4.00 -17.80 7.76
CA ASP A 171 -5.43 -17.51 7.70
C ASP A 171 -5.79 -16.75 6.42
N LEU A 172 -4.96 -15.77 6.02
CA LEU A 172 -5.27 -14.84 4.94
C LEU A 172 -4.37 -14.97 3.71
N ASP A 173 -3.29 -15.76 3.76
CA ASP A 173 -2.25 -15.88 2.73
C ASP A 173 -1.61 -14.55 2.34
N VAL A 174 -1.39 -13.67 3.32
CA VAL A 174 -0.75 -12.37 3.11
C VAL A 174 0.67 -12.37 3.68
N ILE A 175 1.54 -11.53 3.09
CA ILE A 175 2.90 -11.26 3.55
C ILE A 175 2.92 -9.81 4.04
N ILE A 176 3.42 -9.56 5.25
CA ILE A 176 3.42 -8.22 5.84
C ILE A 176 4.84 -7.67 5.88
N PHE A 177 5.02 -6.47 5.31
CA PHE A 177 6.25 -5.68 5.38
C PHE A 177 6.01 -4.40 6.19
N GLY A 178 6.97 -4.03 7.01
CA GLY A 178 7.01 -2.75 7.72
C GLY A 178 8.16 -1.89 7.20
N GLU A 179 8.07 -1.41 5.95
CA GLU A 179 9.21 -0.82 5.24
C GLU A 179 8.79 0.42 4.42
N ASN A 180 9.73 1.34 4.26
CA ASN A 180 9.55 2.51 3.40
C ASN A 180 10.04 2.28 1.97
N GLU A 181 10.69 1.15 1.72
CA GLU A 181 11.23 0.82 0.41
C GLU A 181 11.05 -0.67 0.11
N VAL A 182 10.53 -0.96 -1.08
CA VAL A 182 10.34 -2.32 -1.58
C VAL A 182 10.80 -2.40 -3.03
N GLU A 183 11.39 -3.49 -3.44
CA GLU A 183 11.86 -3.70 -4.81
C GLU A 183 11.02 -4.75 -5.55
N VAL A 184 10.69 -4.45 -6.81
CA VAL A 184 10.05 -5.38 -7.74
C VAL A 184 11.12 -6.35 -8.28
N LEU A 185 11.03 -7.63 -7.89
CA LEU A 185 11.94 -8.66 -8.43
C LEU A 185 11.52 -9.13 -9.83
N ASN A 186 10.22 -9.34 -10.02
CA ASN A 186 9.57 -9.73 -11.29
C ASN A 186 8.05 -9.60 -11.12
N GLU A 187 7.26 -10.02 -12.10
CA GLU A 187 5.80 -9.94 -12.01
C GLU A 187 5.19 -10.73 -10.84
N GLY A 188 5.89 -11.73 -10.30
CA GLY A 188 5.37 -12.61 -9.23
C GLY A 188 5.84 -12.23 -7.82
N TYR A 189 6.88 -11.40 -7.66
CA TYR A 189 7.54 -11.23 -6.37
C TYR A 189 8.03 -9.81 -6.11
N LEU A 190 7.81 -9.39 -4.86
CA LEU A 190 8.44 -8.22 -4.23
C LEU A 190 9.47 -8.68 -3.19
N ARG A 191 10.46 -7.84 -2.91
CA ARG A 191 11.38 -8.02 -1.78
C ARG A 191 11.59 -6.72 -1.01
N VAL A 192 11.94 -6.85 0.26
CA VAL A 192 12.47 -5.76 1.06
C VAL A 192 13.93 -5.53 0.67
N THR A 193 14.34 -4.29 0.55
CA THR A 193 15.75 -3.91 0.37
C THR A 193 16.40 -3.88 1.76
N LEU A 194 17.30 -4.82 2.03
CA LEU A 194 18.12 -4.87 3.24
C LEU A 194 19.29 -3.91 3.12
#